data_e7644f98176f6796ee97bdda76933bb7
#
_entry.id   e7644f98176f6796ee97bdda76933bb7
#
_cell.length_a   1.000
_cell.length_b   1.000
_cell.length_c   1.000
_cell.angle_alpha   90.00
_cell.angle_beta   90.00
_cell.angle_gamma   90.00
#
_symmetry.space_group_name_H-M   'P 1'
#
loop_
_entity.id
_entity.type
_entity.pdbx_description
1 polymer ?
#
loop_
_entity_poly.entity_id
_entity_poly.type
_entity_poly.pdbx_seq_one_letter_code
_entity_poly.pdbx_strand_id
1 'polypeptide(L)'
;MKEISLYHLPMGWETATIDNLIGVNGLFVDGDWIESKDQNPNGRIRLIQLADIGDGTFKDKSNRFMSFNRAVELNCTFLQYGDVLVARMPDPLGRAIVFPYKEVKQYVTVVDVAIIRTGNGVYNKWLMYFLNSPEIRKKIGAFQTGTTRKRISRSNLAQINIPVPPLNEQYRIVEKIEELFSEIEHVETSLYDIKKRLDFYWQTTLHYSFSGHLSQEWQVGEIINNNFESVNSIYEIPTTWKWVELGRYVDFIGAGSTPKGGRSIYTHNGIPFIRSQNVLYYSLDLDDVVYITDEINEKMSRTQTQTNDVLLNITGASIGRCAYIPDNLEQANVNQHVCIIRTKPTLLYKYLSLYLNSPAIQRLIQKWSSGATREALTLSQIRSIPIPMCSLEEQEFIVSELESQHTILEHTRKMLEKKINQIQMLKQSVLNKALEGRLVFQNPNDEPASELLQRIKAERIELVQGEPKIKKVKIKIEKMERTKSVLDLLKEAQKPLSAKEIWQQSKHWDSIDDFYAELKSISDSIEQTKSKTEILLSLKK
;
A
#
# COMPACT_ATOMS: atom_id res chain seq x y z
N MET A 1 16.28 7.94 -29.05
CA MET A 1 15.64 8.46 -27.81
C MET A 1 15.83 9.96 -27.79
N LYS A 2 14.76 10.77 -27.89
CA LYS A 2 14.88 12.22 -27.76
C LYS A 2 15.37 12.50 -26.35
N GLU A 3 16.58 13.06 -26.22
CA GLU A 3 17.05 13.70 -24.99
C GLU A 3 15.95 14.68 -24.58
N ILE A 4 15.42 14.46 -23.36
CA ILE A 4 14.51 15.41 -22.74
C ILE A 4 15.30 16.71 -22.65
N SER A 5 14.80 17.73 -23.35
CA SER A 5 15.28 19.10 -23.37
C SER A 5 15.92 19.43 -22.01
N LEU A 6 17.22 19.74 -22.02
CA LEU A 6 17.92 20.40 -20.94
C LEU A 6 16.99 21.51 -20.44
N TYR A 7 16.48 21.38 -19.21
CA TYR A 7 15.98 22.53 -18.51
C TYR A 7 17.06 23.60 -18.65
N HIS A 8 16.69 24.84 -18.94
CA HIS A 8 17.59 25.95 -18.69
C HIS A 8 17.88 25.89 -17.19
N LEU A 9 18.97 25.21 -16.84
CA LEU A 9 19.38 25.13 -15.44
C LEU A 9 19.52 26.53 -14.90
N PRO A 10 19.11 26.79 -13.67
CA PRO A 10 19.33 28.05 -13.02
C PRO A 10 20.83 28.40 -12.99
N MET A 11 21.14 29.68 -12.85
CA MET A 11 22.52 30.14 -12.76
C MET A 11 23.21 29.48 -11.55
N GLY A 12 24.44 28.99 -11.76
CA GLY A 12 25.22 28.31 -10.73
C GLY A 12 24.89 26.82 -10.55
N TRP A 13 23.86 26.29 -11.24
CA TRP A 13 23.58 24.86 -11.25
C TRP A 13 24.39 24.12 -12.32
N GLU A 14 24.62 22.84 -12.08
CA GLU A 14 25.35 21.95 -13.00
C GLU A 14 24.62 20.61 -13.10
N THR A 15 24.95 19.81 -14.10
CA THR A 15 24.42 18.43 -14.23
C THR A 15 25.52 17.44 -13.90
N ALA A 16 25.22 16.47 -13.02
CA ALA A 16 26.15 15.40 -12.69
C ALA A 16 25.44 14.04 -12.57
N THR A 17 26.20 12.96 -12.78
CA THR A 17 25.72 11.62 -12.45
C THR A 17 25.77 11.40 -10.94
N ILE A 18 24.92 10.51 -10.42
CA ILE A 18 24.92 10.20 -8.98
C ILE A 18 26.29 9.77 -8.48
N ASP A 19 27.06 9.01 -9.27
CA ASP A 19 28.42 8.60 -8.90
C ASP A 19 29.37 9.80 -8.70
N ASN A 20 29.19 10.86 -9.48
CA ASN A 20 30.02 12.07 -9.40
C ASN A 20 29.70 12.95 -8.16
N LEU A 21 28.63 12.63 -7.41
CA LEU A 21 28.22 13.36 -6.20
C LEU A 21 28.87 12.81 -4.92
N ILE A 22 29.57 11.68 -5.03
CA ILE A 22 30.16 11.00 -3.88
C ILE A 22 31.53 11.63 -3.59
N GLY A 23 31.64 12.30 -2.46
CA GLY A 23 32.89 12.92 -2.01
C GLY A 23 33.83 11.95 -1.31
N VAL A 24 34.89 12.51 -0.74
CA VAL A 24 35.84 11.78 0.11
C VAL A 24 35.09 11.17 1.30
N ASN A 25 35.49 9.98 1.72
CA ASN A 25 34.82 9.17 2.75
C ASN A 25 33.38 8.74 2.37
N GLY A 26 32.97 8.97 1.13
CA GLY A 26 31.71 8.48 0.59
C GLY A 26 31.84 7.06 0.02
N LEU A 27 30.69 6.45 -0.25
CA LEU A 27 30.59 5.16 -0.93
C LEU A 27 29.27 5.06 -1.71
N PHE A 28 29.29 4.23 -2.76
CA PHE A 28 28.08 3.82 -3.46
C PHE A 28 28.17 2.33 -3.73
N VAL A 29 27.46 1.53 -2.93
CA VAL A 29 27.52 0.07 -2.97
C VAL A 29 26.11 -0.53 -2.90
N ASP A 30 26.01 -1.79 -3.30
CA ASP A 30 24.82 -2.58 -3.01
C ASP A 30 24.82 -2.99 -1.53
N GLY A 31 23.66 -3.25 -0.97
CA GLY A 31 23.58 -3.95 0.31
C GLY A 31 24.08 -5.40 0.17
N ASP A 32 24.08 -6.11 1.27
CA ASP A 32 24.78 -7.39 1.39
C ASP A 32 23.86 -8.57 1.05
N TRP A 33 24.44 -9.64 0.51
CA TRP A 33 23.72 -10.88 0.26
C TRP A 33 23.57 -11.68 1.56
N ILE A 34 22.44 -11.48 2.24
CA ILE A 34 22.14 -12.11 3.52
C ILE A 34 20.97 -13.07 3.33
N GLU A 35 21.22 -14.36 3.55
CA GLU A 35 20.21 -15.43 3.45
C GLU A 35 19.53 -15.71 4.79
N SER A 36 18.45 -16.48 4.76
CA SER A 36 17.73 -16.85 5.99
C SER A 36 18.61 -17.61 7.00
N LYS A 37 19.58 -18.40 6.52
CA LYS A 37 20.57 -19.12 7.37
C LYS A 37 21.55 -18.20 8.09
N ASP A 38 21.76 -16.98 7.59
CA ASP A 38 22.65 -15.98 8.19
C ASP A 38 21.94 -15.16 9.28
N GLN A 39 20.62 -15.30 9.39
CA GLN A 39 19.80 -14.55 10.34
C GLN A 39 19.78 -15.24 11.70
N ASN A 40 19.76 -14.42 12.75
CA ASN A 40 19.63 -14.85 14.14
C ASN A 40 18.69 -13.89 14.88
N PRO A 41 17.49 -14.32 15.31
CA PRO A 41 16.54 -13.47 16.01
C PRO A 41 17.11 -12.80 17.28
N ASN A 42 18.11 -13.43 17.91
CA ASN A 42 18.79 -12.92 19.11
C ASN A 42 20.07 -12.14 18.76
N GLY A 43 20.30 -11.85 17.49
CA GLY A 43 21.46 -11.09 17.00
C GLY A 43 21.36 -9.61 17.37
N ARG A 44 22.52 -8.93 17.40
CA ARG A 44 22.59 -7.49 17.70
C ARG A 44 22.54 -6.60 16.47
N ILE A 45 22.77 -7.17 15.28
CA ILE A 45 22.80 -6.42 14.02
C ILE A 45 21.44 -6.53 13.37
N ARG A 46 20.77 -5.40 13.19
CA ARG A 46 19.47 -5.34 12.55
C ARG A 46 19.62 -5.27 11.02
N LEU A 47 18.81 -6.04 10.31
CA LEU A 47 18.73 -6.03 8.85
C LEU A 47 17.66 -5.06 8.39
N ILE A 48 18.08 -3.97 7.76
CA ILE A 48 17.17 -3.03 7.09
C ILE A 48 16.78 -3.64 5.73
N GLN A 49 15.49 -3.68 5.45
CA GLN A 49 14.93 -4.33 4.28
C GLN A 49 14.12 -3.34 3.43
N LEU A 50 13.71 -3.77 2.23
CA LEU A 50 12.85 -2.96 1.34
C LEU A 50 11.58 -2.42 2.02
N ALA A 51 11.03 -3.16 2.98
CA ALA A 51 9.84 -2.76 3.74
C ALA A 51 10.07 -1.52 4.62
N ASP A 52 11.33 -1.25 4.99
CA ASP A 52 11.71 -0.09 5.80
C ASP A 52 11.87 1.18 4.97
N ILE A 53 12.05 1.04 3.65
CA ILE A 53 12.29 2.17 2.76
C ILE A 53 10.95 2.73 2.27
N GLY A 54 10.59 3.92 2.73
CA GLY A 54 9.45 4.70 2.23
C GLY A 54 9.86 5.76 1.21
N ASP A 55 8.94 6.63 0.85
CA ASP A 55 9.21 7.83 0.05
C ASP A 55 9.63 8.96 0.99
N GLY A 56 10.93 9.12 1.19
CA GLY A 56 11.51 10.11 2.10
C GLY A 56 11.41 9.76 3.60
N THR A 57 10.72 8.68 3.97
CA THR A 57 10.46 8.31 5.36
C THR A 57 10.90 6.89 5.66
N PHE A 58 11.57 6.70 6.79
CA PHE A 58 11.92 5.39 7.31
C PHE A 58 10.70 4.74 7.97
N LYS A 59 10.27 3.56 7.50
CA LYS A 59 9.01 2.92 7.94
C LYS A 59 9.14 1.98 9.13
N ASP A 60 10.35 1.60 9.51
CA ASP A 60 10.67 0.76 10.68
C ASP A 60 9.84 -0.53 10.80
N LYS A 61 9.70 -1.26 9.70
CA LYS A 61 8.81 -2.44 9.62
C LYS A 61 9.51 -3.77 9.79
N SER A 62 10.81 -3.88 9.41
CA SER A 62 11.53 -5.14 9.48
C SER A 62 11.97 -5.44 10.92
N ASN A 63 11.83 -6.71 11.29
CA ASN A 63 12.26 -7.21 12.59
C ASN A 63 13.15 -8.46 12.40
N ARG A 64 14.25 -8.26 11.63
CA ARG A 64 15.22 -9.32 11.36
C ARG A 64 16.59 -8.90 11.84
N PHE A 65 17.33 -9.86 12.38
CA PHE A 65 18.61 -9.63 13.01
C PHE A 65 19.64 -10.69 12.58
N MET A 66 20.92 -10.38 12.81
CA MET A 66 22.02 -11.31 12.66
C MET A 66 23.08 -11.06 13.74
N SER A 67 23.98 -12.02 13.96
CA SER A 67 25.08 -11.83 14.90
C SER A 67 26.15 -10.90 14.31
N PHE A 68 26.87 -10.17 15.17
CA PHE A 68 27.96 -9.29 14.74
C PHE A 68 29.08 -10.08 14.02
N ASN A 69 29.46 -11.24 14.56
CA ASN A 69 30.50 -12.08 13.94
C ASN A 69 30.10 -12.49 12.51
N ARG A 70 28.82 -12.85 12.32
CA ARG A 70 28.33 -13.23 10.99
C ARG A 70 28.33 -12.05 10.02
N ALA A 71 27.99 -10.85 10.47
CA ALA A 71 28.09 -9.65 9.64
C ALA A 71 29.54 -9.35 9.22
N VAL A 72 30.49 -9.55 10.13
CA VAL A 72 31.92 -9.38 9.83
C VAL A 72 32.44 -10.47 8.87
N GLU A 73 32.06 -11.74 9.08
CA GLU A 73 32.44 -12.85 8.19
C GLU A 73 31.92 -12.66 6.76
N LEU A 74 30.73 -12.09 6.61
CA LEU A 74 30.13 -11.77 5.32
C LEU A 74 30.67 -10.46 4.72
N ASN A 75 31.56 -9.75 5.42
CA ASN A 75 32.08 -8.42 5.07
C ASN A 75 30.95 -7.42 4.80
N CYS A 76 29.89 -7.46 5.62
CA CYS A 76 28.74 -6.58 5.45
C CYS A 76 29.12 -5.10 5.57
N THR A 77 28.48 -4.28 4.77
CA THR A 77 28.59 -2.83 4.83
C THR A 77 27.70 -2.30 5.97
N PHE A 78 28.31 -1.82 7.04
CA PHE A 78 27.56 -1.21 8.15
C PHE A 78 27.04 0.16 7.76
N LEU A 79 25.73 0.35 7.97
CA LEU A 79 25.07 1.64 7.74
C LEU A 79 25.56 2.68 8.74
N GLN A 80 25.56 3.92 8.30
CA GLN A 80 25.90 5.10 9.11
C GLN A 80 24.75 6.11 9.06
N TYR A 81 24.60 6.87 10.12
CA TYR A 81 23.68 8.01 10.13
C TYR A 81 23.90 8.90 8.90
N GLY A 82 22.84 9.20 8.18
CA GLY A 82 22.94 10.03 6.99
C GLY A 82 23.14 9.27 5.67
N ASP A 83 23.37 7.96 5.68
CA ASP A 83 23.40 7.17 4.44
C ASP A 83 22.06 7.31 3.69
N VAL A 84 22.09 7.53 2.39
CA VAL A 84 20.89 7.51 1.56
C VAL A 84 20.69 6.07 1.08
N LEU A 85 19.58 5.47 1.51
CA LEU A 85 19.21 4.10 1.14
C LEU A 85 18.19 4.14 0.01
N VAL A 86 18.45 3.43 -1.08
CA VAL A 86 17.62 3.44 -2.28
C VAL A 86 17.09 2.05 -2.59
N ALA A 87 15.78 1.89 -2.63
CA ALA A 87 15.13 0.65 -3.02
C ALA A 87 15.32 0.39 -4.52
N ARG A 88 15.99 -0.74 -4.87
CA ARG A 88 16.27 -1.12 -6.26
C ARG A 88 15.23 -2.07 -6.86
N MET A 89 14.22 -2.47 -6.08
CA MET A 89 13.09 -3.32 -6.50
C MET A 89 11.74 -2.62 -6.31
N PRO A 90 10.66 -3.06 -7.05
CA PRO A 90 9.32 -2.48 -6.91
C PRO A 90 8.70 -2.76 -5.52
N ASP A 91 7.55 -2.25 -5.20
CA ASP A 91 6.84 -1.06 -5.66
C ASP A 91 6.79 -0.02 -4.56
N PRO A 92 7.05 1.20 -4.91
CA PRO A 92 7.63 1.74 -6.12
C PRO A 92 9.16 1.66 -6.14
N LEU A 93 9.74 1.44 -7.34
CA LEU A 93 11.16 1.41 -7.59
C LEU A 93 11.81 2.78 -7.32
N GLY A 94 13.02 2.78 -6.74
CA GLY A 94 13.82 3.99 -6.52
C GLY A 94 13.41 4.81 -5.27
N ARG A 95 12.54 4.30 -4.39
CA ARG A 95 12.28 4.95 -3.09
C ARG A 95 13.59 5.19 -2.35
N ALA A 96 13.77 6.38 -1.81
CA ALA A 96 14.97 6.76 -1.10
C ALA A 96 14.65 7.34 0.28
N ILE A 97 15.48 7.04 1.25
CA ILE A 97 15.42 7.60 2.60
C ILE A 97 16.83 8.01 3.05
N VAL A 98 16.90 8.91 4.03
CA VAL A 98 18.11 9.11 4.83
C VAL A 98 18.04 8.20 6.05
N PHE A 99 19.06 7.38 6.26
CA PHE A 99 19.13 6.46 7.40
C PHE A 99 19.22 7.23 8.71
N PRO A 100 18.29 7.00 9.68
CA PRO A 100 18.08 7.92 10.80
C PRO A 100 18.86 7.57 12.07
N TYR A 101 19.44 6.37 12.18
CA TYR A 101 20.04 5.90 13.44
C TYR A 101 21.52 6.25 13.54
N LYS A 102 21.96 6.63 14.73
CA LYS A 102 23.34 7.07 15.03
C LYS A 102 24.23 5.97 15.60
N GLU A 103 23.65 4.85 16.00
CA GLU A 103 24.36 3.72 16.61
C GLU A 103 25.29 3.06 15.59
N VAL A 104 26.58 3.05 15.90
CA VAL A 104 27.62 2.57 14.99
C VAL A 104 27.65 1.03 14.98
N LYS A 105 27.79 0.45 13.76
CA LYS A 105 27.92 -1.00 13.54
C LYS A 105 26.78 -1.86 14.09
N GLN A 106 25.56 -1.34 14.08
CA GLN A 106 24.36 -2.08 14.51
C GLN A 106 23.37 -2.37 13.38
N TYR A 107 23.61 -1.85 12.19
CA TYR A 107 22.70 -1.97 11.06
C TYR A 107 23.42 -2.33 9.78
N VAL A 108 22.83 -3.24 9.01
CA VAL A 108 23.24 -3.62 7.65
C VAL A 108 22.00 -3.67 6.77
N THR A 109 22.16 -3.74 5.45
CA THR A 109 20.99 -3.85 4.56
C THR A 109 21.18 -4.97 3.54
N VAL A 110 20.05 -5.38 2.94
CA VAL A 110 20.02 -6.46 1.95
C VAL A 110 20.36 -5.96 0.55
N VAL A 111 20.77 -6.85 -0.33
CA VAL A 111 21.24 -6.58 -1.69
C VAL A 111 20.26 -5.79 -2.58
N ASP A 112 18.98 -5.82 -2.26
CA ASP A 112 17.95 -5.08 -3.00
C ASP A 112 17.87 -3.57 -2.63
N VAL A 113 18.74 -3.13 -1.72
CA VAL A 113 18.87 -1.73 -1.30
C VAL A 113 20.28 -1.25 -1.61
N ALA A 114 20.40 -0.16 -2.38
CA ALA A 114 21.68 0.51 -2.57
C ALA A 114 21.97 1.47 -1.42
N ILE A 115 23.24 1.59 -1.03
CA ILE A 115 23.74 2.51 -0.01
C ILE A 115 24.53 3.61 -0.70
N ILE A 116 24.10 4.86 -0.53
CA ILE A 116 24.80 6.05 -0.99
C ILE A 116 25.22 6.87 0.23
N ARG A 117 26.52 6.91 0.51
CA ARG A 117 27.12 7.79 1.50
C ARG A 117 27.79 8.93 0.76
N THR A 118 27.30 10.15 0.92
CA THR A 118 27.80 11.29 0.15
C THR A 118 29.21 11.72 0.58
N GLY A 119 29.62 11.38 1.82
CA GLY A 119 30.90 11.85 2.37
C GLY A 119 30.96 13.38 2.42
N ASN A 120 32.06 13.97 1.96
CA ASN A 120 32.22 15.42 1.80
C ASN A 120 31.62 15.96 0.49
N GLY A 121 30.72 15.17 -0.15
CA GLY A 121 30.05 15.56 -1.40
C GLY A 121 28.84 16.46 -1.17
N VAL A 122 27.72 16.08 -1.78
CA VAL A 122 26.44 16.83 -1.69
C VAL A 122 25.70 16.55 -0.39
N TYR A 123 24.71 17.39 -0.10
CA TYR A 123 23.85 17.21 1.08
C TYR A 123 22.93 16.00 0.91
N ASN A 124 23.00 15.04 1.82
CA ASN A 124 22.31 13.74 1.74
C ASN A 124 20.78 13.86 1.69
N LYS A 125 20.17 14.75 2.49
CA LYS A 125 18.71 14.99 2.44
C LYS A 125 18.27 15.57 1.10
N TRP A 126 19.08 16.48 0.52
CA TRP A 126 18.82 17.00 -0.82
C TRP A 126 18.81 15.86 -1.84
N LEU A 127 19.83 15.00 -1.83
CA LEU A 127 19.90 13.84 -2.73
C LEU A 127 18.69 12.91 -2.57
N MET A 128 18.29 12.64 -1.33
CA MET A 128 17.11 11.82 -1.02
C MET A 128 15.82 12.42 -1.61
N TYR A 129 15.58 13.72 -1.45
CA TYR A 129 14.38 14.37 -2.00
C TYR A 129 14.39 14.36 -3.53
N PHE A 130 15.54 14.59 -4.15
CA PHE A 130 15.68 14.55 -5.60
C PHE A 130 15.44 13.15 -6.16
N LEU A 131 15.96 12.11 -5.54
CA LEU A 131 15.69 10.72 -5.92
C LEU A 131 14.19 10.36 -5.82
N ASN A 132 13.48 10.95 -4.87
CA ASN A 132 12.03 10.77 -4.69
C ASN A 132 11.18 11.67 -5.61
N SER A 133 11.77 12.59 -6.36
CA SER A 133 11.00 13.44 -7.27
C SER A 133 10.40 12.63 -8.42
N PRO A 134 9.20 12.99 -8.90
CA PRO A 134 8.52 12.26 -9.97
C PRO A 134 9.35 12.09 -11.23
N GLU A 135 10.12 13.13 -11.60
CA GLU A 135 10.95 13.09 -12.81
C GLU A 135 12.12 12.13 -12.68
N ILE A 136 12.85 12.17 -11.56
CA ILE A 136 13.96 11.24 -11.33
C ILE A 136 13.44 9.81 -11.20
N ARG A 137 12.30 9.61 -10.55
CA ARG A 137 11.61 8.30 -10.51
C ARG A 137 11.27 7.79 -11.90
N LYS A 138 10.81 8.65 -12.79
CA LYS A 138 10.56 8.30 -14.19
C LYS A 138 11.85 7.88 -14.90
N LYS A 139 12.97 8.60 -14.68
CA LYS A 139 14.28 8.22 -15.21
C LYS A 139 14.73 6.86 -14.66
N ILE A 140 14.61 6.63 -13.34
CA ILE A 140 14.91 5.33 -12.71
C ILE A 140 14.06 4.22 -13.35
N GLY A 141 12.76 4.46 -13.56
CA GLY A 141 11.85 3.51 -14.19
C GLY A 141 12.23 3.16 -15.64
N ALA A 142 12.81 4.11 -16.39
CA ALA A 142 13.25 3.86 -17.76
C ALA A 142 14.47 2.92 -17.85
N PHE A 143 15.28 2.85 -16.80
CA PHE A 143 16.46 1.95 -16.72
C PHE A 143 16.16 0.61 -16.04
N GLN A 144 14.89 0.32 -15.74
CA GLN A 144 14.55 -0.96 -15.10
C GLN A 144 14.75 -2.14 -16.06
N THR A 145 15.19 -3.25 -15.50
CA THR A 145 15.42 -4.51 -16.20
C THR A 145 14.65 -5.65 -15.52
N GLY A 146 14.43 -6.75 -16.24
CA GLY A 146 13.72 -7.94 -15.74
C GLY A 146 12.26 -7.99 -16.13
N THR A 147 11.76 -9.18 -16.47
CA THR A 147 10.37 -9.45 -16.88
C THR A 147 9.46 -9.74 -15.69
N THR A 148 9.90 -10.60 -14.77
CA THR A 148 9.12 -11.07 -13.62
C THR A 148 9.39 -10.23 -12.36
N ARG A 149 10.64 -9.79 -12.16
CA ARG A 149 11.06 -8.91 -11.07
C ARG A 149 11.82 -7.74 -11.65
N LYS A 150 11.12 -6.66 -11.89
CA LYS A 150 11.71 -5.41 -12.38
C LYS A 150 12.67 -4.86 -11.33
N ARG A 151 13.86 -4.45 -11.72
CA ARG A 151 14.84 -3.83 -10.83
C ARG A 151 15.71 -2.84 -11.59
N ILE A 152 16.39 -1.95 -10.87
CA ILE A 152 17.46 -1.12 -11.43
C ILE A 152 18.80 -1.62 -10.90
N SER A 153 19.79 -1.76 -11.79
CA SER A 153 21.16 -2.07 -11.39
C SER A 153 21.81 -0.86 -10.70
N ARG A 154 22.79 -1.12 -9.83
CA ARG A 154 23.59 -0.03 -9.23
C ARG A 154 24.31 0.78 -10.30
N SER A 155 24.85 0.14 -11.32
CA SER A 155 25.53 0.84 -12.43
C SER A 155 24.59 1.76 -13.20
N ASN A 156 23.35 1.32 -13.49
CA ASN A 156 22.35 2.17 -14.11
C ASN A 156 21.92 3.33 -13.20
N LEU A 157 21.74 3.05 -11.91
CA LEU A 157 21.41 4.09 -10.92
C LEU A 157 22.53 5.13 -10.81
N ALA A 158 23.79 4.69 -10.83
CA ALA A 158 24.98 5.54 -10.78
C ALA A 158 25.06 6.54 -11.95
N GLN A 159 24.58 6.14 -13.12
CA GLN A 159 24.64 6.95 -14.37
C GLN A 159 23.44 7.89 -14.55
N ILE A 160 22.49 7.93 -13.61
CA ILE A 160 21.37 8.87 -13.69
C ILE A 160 21.90 10.29 -13.50
N ASN A 161 21.67 11.13 -14.52
CA ASN A 161 21.99 12.56 -14.47
C ASN A 161 20.90 13.30 -13.68
N ILE A 162 21.34 14.09 -12.71
CA ILE A 162 20.51 14.98 -11.91
C ILE A 162 21.05 16.42 -11.95
N PRO A 163 20.19 17.44 -11.90
CA PRO A 163 20.60 18.82 -11.74
C PRO A 163 21.10 19.04 -10.31
N VAL A 164 22.25 19.68 -10.16
CA VAL A 164 22.93 19.91 -8.89
C VAL A 164 22.99 21.40 -8.60
N PRO A 165 22.32 21.90 -7.54
CA PRO A 165 22.43 23.28 -7.08
C PRO A 165 23.73 23.53 -6.30
N PRO A 166 24.12 24.80 -6.12
CA PRO A 166 25.10 25.21 -5.13
C PRO A 166 24.84 24.59 -3.75
N LEU A 167 25.87 24.22 -3.01
CA LEU A 167 25.71 23.50 -1.73
C LEU A 167 24.82 24.26 -0.73
N ASN A 168 25.00 25.58 -0.61
CA ASN A 168 24.15 26.40 0.27
C ASN A 168 22.69 26.43 -0.20
N GLU A 169 22.45 26.37 -1.50
CA GLU A 169 21.10 26.28 -2.05
C GLU A 169 20.48 24.91 -1.78
N GLN A 170 21.27 23.81 -1.77
CA GLN A 170 20.77 22.48 -1.35
C GLN A 170 20.18 22.53 0.06
N TYR A 171 20.83 23.20 1.00
CA TYR A 171 20.30 23.38 2.37
C TYR A 171 19.00 24.18 2.38
N ARG A 172 18.94 25.32 1.68
CA ARG A 172 17.70 26.14 1.59
C ARG A 172 16.53 25.38 0.93
N ILE A 173 16.84 24.60 -0.12
CA ILE A 173 15.83 23.75 -0.79
C ILE A 173 15.26 22.74 0.21
N VAL A 174 16.12 22.02 0.95
CA VAL A 174 15.67 21.03 1.93
C VAL A 174 14.86 21.66 3.04
N GLU A 175 15.32 22.76 3.61
CA GLU A 175 14.59 23.52 4.64
C GLU A 175 13.18 23.89 4.16
N LYS A 176 13.07 24.41 2.93
CA LYS A 176 11.77 24.80 2.34
C LYS A 176 10.88 23.59 2.02
N ILE A 177 11.45 22.48 1.58
CA ILE A 177 10.69 21.24 1.40
C ILE A 177 10.15 20.74 2.74
N GLU A 178 10.98 20.69 3.79
CA GLU A 178 10.60 20.21 5.12
C GLU A 178 9.52 21.11 5.75
N GLU A 179 9.64 22.43 5.61
CA GLU A 179 8.60 23.39 6.01
C GLU A 179 7.27 23.09 5.33
N LEU A 180 7.25 23.06 3.99
CA LEU A 180 6.03 22.82 3.21
C LEU A 180 5.44 21.42 3.46
N PHE A 181 6.27 20.39 3.60
CA PHE A 181 5.80 19.04 3.88
C PHE A 181 5.18 18.93 5.27
N SER A 182 5.73 19.63 6.27
CA SER A 182 5.13 19.71 7.61
C SER A 182 3.73 20.33 7.58
N GLU A 183 3.58 21.45 6.85
CA GLU A 183 2.26 22.08 6.65
C GLU A 183 1.27 21.14 5.94
N ILE A 184 1.72 20.49 4.87
CA ILE A 184 0.93 19.54 4.11
C ILE A 184 0.50 18.33 4.97
N GLU A 185 1.39 17.78 5.78
CA GLU A 185 1.09 16.64 6.67
C GLU A 185 0.07 17.02 7.75
N HIS A 186 0.14 18.25 8.27
CA HIS A 186 -0.86 18.75 9.20
C HIS A 186 -2.26 18.81 8.56
N VAL A 187 -2.35 19.35 7.34
CA VAL A 187 -3.62 19.41 6.59
C VAL A 187 -4.12 18.00 6.26
N GLU A 188 -3.24 17.11 5.80
CA GLU A 188 -3.58 15.71 5.48
C GLU A 188 -4.15 14.98 6.70
N THR A 189 -3.51 15.10 7.86
CA THR A 189 -3.99 14.54 9.13
C THR A 189 -5.37 15.08 9.49
N SER A 190 -5.57 16.39 9.37
CA SER A 190 -6.86 17.04 9.64
C SER A 190 -7.97 16.51 8.73
N LEU A 191 -7.70 16.27 7.44
CA LEU A 191 -8.69 15.71 6.51
C LEU A 191 -9.06 14.25 6.86
N TYR A 192 -8.09 13.43 7.29
CA TYR A 192 -8.38 12.07 7.77
C TYR A 192 -9.20 12.07 9.06
N ASP A 193 -8.94 13.00 9.97
CA ASP A 193 -9.74 13.16 11.19
C ASP A 193 -11.18 13.61 10.90
N ILE A 194 -11.36 14.52 9.94
CA ILE A 194 -12.71 14.89 9.46
C ILE A 194 -13.42 13.67 8.89
N LYS A 195 -12.74 12.85 8.06
CA LYS A 195 -13.33 11.62 7.50
C LYS A 195 -13.83 10.69 8.60
N LYS A 196 -13.02 10.44 9.64
CA LYS A 196 -13.43 9.63 10.80
C LYS A 196 -14.62 10.22 11.56
N ARG A 197 -14.65 11.55 11.71
CA ARG A 197 -15.77 12.24 12.37
C ARG A 197 -17.06 12.14 11.57
N LEU A 198 -17.01 12.17 10.24
CA LEU A 198 -18.18 11.95 9.38
C LEU A 198 -18.74 10.53 9.53
N ASP A 199 -17.87 9.51 9.61
CA ASP A 199 -18.31 8.14 9.85
C ASP A 199 -18.97 7.99 11.22
N PHE A 200 -18.40 8.58 12.26
CA PHE A 200 -18.98 8.60 13.59
C PHE A 200 -20.30 9.37 13.64
N TYR A 201 -20.35 10.53 12.98
CA TYR A 201 -21.58 11.33 12.88
C TYR A 201 -22.72 10.51 12.27
N TRP A 202 -22.47 9.84 11.14
CA TRP A 202 -23.48 8.99 10.49
C TRP A 202 -23.97 7.86 11.40
N GLN A 203 -23.08 7.18 12.09
CA GLN A 203 -23.44 6.14 13.05
C GLN A 203 -24.29 6.68 14.20
N THR A 204 -23.96 7.86 14.70
CA THR A 204 -24.73 8.53 15.75
C THR A 204 -26.10 8.99 15.24
N THR A 205 -26.18 9.49 14.01
CA THR A 205 -27.46 9.87 13.38
C THR A 205 -28.41 8.68 13.26
N LEU A 206 -27.90 7.54 12.79
CA LEU A 206 -28.69 6.30 12.73
C LEU A 206 -29.18 5.87 14.12
N HIS A 207 -28.29 5.92 15.11
CA HIS A 207 -28.66 5.62 16.49
C HIS A 207 -29.77 6.56 16.99
N TYR A 208 -29.62 7.86 16.80
CA TYR A 208 -30.55 8.90 17.19
C TYR A 208 -31.92 8.73 16.52
N SER A 209 -31.94 8.35 15.24
CA SER A 209 -33.16 8.11 14.48
C SER A 209 -33.94 6.89 14.96
N PHE A 210 -33.25 5.76 15.13
CA PHE A 210 -33.89 4.50 15.53
C PHE A 210 -34.17 4.38 17.04
N SER A 211 -33.72 5.33 17.85
CA SER A 211 -34.15 5.53 19.22
C SER A 211 -35.30 6.53 19.36
N GLY A 212 -35.85 7.02 18.23
CA GLY A 212 -37.02 7.91 18.19
C GLY A 212 -36.75 9.38 18.47
N HIS A 213 -35.48 9.77 18.68
CA HIS A 213 -35.17 11.17 18.98
C HIS A 213 -35.30 12.09 17.75
N LEU A 214 -35.12 11.55 16.53
CA LEU A 214 -35.23 12.34 15.30
C LEU A 214 -36.67 12.81 15.05
N SER A 215 -37.66 11.99 15.43
CA SER A 215 -39.09 12.24 15.26
C SER A 215 -39.76 12.67 16.55
N GLN A 216 -39.04 13.30 17.47
CA GLN A 216 -39.55 13.65 18.80
C GLN A 216 -40.78 14.55 18.76
N GLU A 217 -40.95 15.40 17.75
CA GLU A 217 -42.12 16.25 17.55
C GLU A 217 -43.41 15.46 17.25
N TRP A 218 -43.29 14.20 16.81
CA TRP A 218 -44.40 13.29 16.51
C TRP A 218 -44.86 12.49 17.72
N GLN A 219 -44.15 12.62 18.83
CA GLN A 219 -44.31 11.76 19.99
C GLN A 219 -45.08 12.49 21.09
N VAL A 220 -46.22 11.94 21.49
CA VAL A 220 -46.96 12.37 22.67
C VAL A 220 -46.75 11.31 23.77
N GLY A 221 -45.76 11.54 24.64
CA GLY A 221 -45.45 10.60 25.73
C GLY A 221 -44.01 10.61 26.20
N GLU A 222 -43.73 9.93 27.31
CA GLU A 222 -42.37 9.76 27.85
C GLU A 222 -41.64 8.59 27.17
N ILE A 223 -40.30 8.65 27.12
CA ILE A 223 -39.48 7.53 26.70
C ILE A 223 -39.50 6.47 27.79
N ILE A 224 -40.02 5.28 27.51
CA ILE A 224 -40.03 4.15 28.46
C ILE A 224 -39.19 3.00 27.95
N ASN A 225 -38.42 2.44 28.88
CA ASN A 225 -37.64 1.20 28.66
C ASN A 225 -38.63 0.02 28.60
N ASN A 226 -39.06 -0.38 27.41
CA ASN A 226 -39.88 -1.57 27.23
C ASN A 226 -39.00 -2.82 27.36
N ASN A 227 -39.06 -3.50 28.49
CA ASN A 227 -38.40 -4.77 28.75
C ASN A 227 -38.85 -5.83 27.72
N PHE A 228 -38.09 -5.96 26.66
CA PHE A 228 -38.09 -7.15 25.85
C PHE A 228 -37.12 -8.14 26.53
N GLU A 229 -37.65 -9.08 27.30
CA GLU A 229 -36.87 -10.00 28.15
C GLU A 229 -35.88 -10.90 27.40
N SER A 230 -35.87 -10.91 26.06
CA SER A 230 -35.01 -11.79 25.26
C SER A 230 -33.88 -11.10 24.49
N VAL A 231 -33.80 -9.76 24.46
CA VAL A 231 -32.72 -9.03 23.81
C VAL A 231 -32.37 -7.86 24.70
N ASN A 232 -31.15 -7.86 25.29
CA ASN A 232 -30.60 -6.68 25.96
C ASN A 232 -30.92 -5.44 25.12
N SER A 233 -31.66 -4.47 25.70
CA SER A 233 -32.17 -3.27 25.03
C SER A 233 -31.18 -2.70 24.01
N ILE A 234 -31.49 -2.85 22.71
CA ILE A 234 -30.67 -2.32 21.62
C ILE A 234 -30.72 -0.79 21.67
N TYR A 235 -31.91 -0.26 21.90
CA TYR A 235 -32.21 1.15 22.11
C TYR A 235 -33.30 1.30 23.17
N GLU A 236 -33.33 2.43 23.84
CA GLU A 236 -34.55 2.96 24.47
C GLU A 236 -35.40 3.57 23.36
N ILE A 237 -36.70 3.26 23.33
CA ILE A 237 -37.62 3.75 22.31
C ILE A 237 -38.82 4.48 22.96
N PRO A 238 -39.47 5.43 22.26
CA PRO A 238 -40.67 6.11 22.75
C PRO A 238 -41.81 5.14 23.09
N THR A 239 -42.70 5.54 23.98
CA THR A 239 -43.89 4.74 24.34
C THR A 239 -44.85 4.50 23.19
N THR A 240 -44.80 5.38 22.19
CA THR A 240 -45.58 5.26 20.95
C THR A 240 -45.07 4.17 20.01
N TRP A 241 -43.82 3.75 20.20
CA TRP A 241 -43.16 2.69 19.40
C TRP A 241 -43.27 1.33 20.09
N LYS A 242 -43.12 0.27 19.30
CA LYS A 242 -43.14 -1.10 19.83
C LYS A 242 -41.99 -1.91 19.24
N TRP A 243 -41.29 -2.64 20.09
CA TRP A 243 -40.36 -3.68 19.61
C TRP A 243 -41.15 -4.84 19.02
N VAL A 244 -40.82 -5.22 17.78
CA VAL A 244 -41.44 -6.34 17.08
C VAL A 244 -40.37 -7.20 16.39
N GLU A 245 -40.69 -8.47 16.17
CA GLU A 245 -39.81 -9.34 15.37
C GLU A 245 -40.03 -9.09 13.88
N LEU A 246 -38.95 -8.96 13.12
CA LEU A 246 -38.97 -8.75 11.66
C LEU A 246 -39.87 -9.75 10.94
N GLY A 247 -39.84 -11.03 11.36
CA GLY A 247 -40.62 -12.10 10.74
C GLY A 247 -42.12 -11.87 10.65
N ARG A 248 -42.68 -10.99 11.49
CA ARG A 248 -44.13 -10.65 11.48
C ARG A 248 -44.48 -9.61 10.40
N TYR A 249 -43.50 -8.85 9.93
CA TYR A 249 -43.66 -7.69 9.04
C TYR A 249 -43.08 -7.93 7.64
N VAL A 250 -42.86 -9.18 7.28
CA VAL A 250 -42.35 -9.57 5.96
C VAL A 250 -43.24 -10.62 5.31
N ASP A 251 -43.37 -10.55 4.01
CA ASP A 251 -44.08 -11.55 3.19
C ASP A 251 -43.15 -12.66 2.76
N PHE A 252 -41.85 -12.36 2.62
CA PHE A 252 -40.84 -13.34 2.23
C PHE A 252 -39.48 -13.10 2.91
N ILE A 253 -38.84 -14.17 3.37
CA ILE A 253 -37.45 -14.23 3.75
C ILE A 253 -36.85 -15.51 3.17
N GLY A 254 -35.82 -15.40 2.34
CA GLY A 254 -35.17 -16.55 1.72
C GLY A 254 -33.79 -16.24 1.18
N ALA A 255 -32.87 -17.18 1.32
CA ALA A 255 -31.56 -17.09 0.69
C ALA A 255 -31.61 -17.62 -0.73
N GLY A 256 -30.77 -17.07 -1.61
CA GLY A 256 -30.61 -17.56 -2.95
C GLY A 256 -29.92 -18.93 -3.04
N SER A 257 -29.60 -19.31 -4.22
CA SER A 257 -28.79 -20.52 -4.50
C SER A 257 -27.77 -20.21 -5.60
N THR A 258 -26.69 -20.99 -5.67
CA THR A 258 -25.79 -20.88 -6.81
C THR A 258 -26.06 -22.04 -7.75
N PRO A 259 -26.40 -21.77 -9.02
CA PRO A 259 -26.62 -22.81 -10.01
C PRO A 259 -25.35 -23.67 -10.21
N LYS A 260 -25.53 -24.94 -10.51
CA LYS A 260 -24.42 -25.87 -10.80
C LYS A 260 -23.74 -25.48 -12.12
N GLY A 261 -22.39 -25.48 -12.16
CA GLY A 261 -21.62 -25.18 -13.38
C GLY A 261 -20.50 -24.16 -13.18
N GLY A 262 -20.39 -23.56 -11.99
CA GLY A 262 -19.32 -22.60 -11.68
C GLY A 262 -19.36 -21.36 -12.59
N ARG A 263 -18.21 -20.94 -13.10
CA ARG A 263 -18.12 -19.74 -13.96
C ARG A 263 -18.77 -19.89 -15.34
N SER A 264 -18.95 -21.11 -15.82
CA SER A 264 -19.46 -21.37 -17.17
C SER A 264 -20.95 -21.04 -17.36
N ILE A 265 -21.69 -20.86 -16.27
CA ILE A 265 -23.12 -20.51 -16.32
C ILE A 265 -23.37 -19.00 -16.47
N TYR A 266 -22.35 -18.18 -16.23
CA TYR A 266 -22.49 -16.74 -16.33
C TYR A 266 -22.36 -16.29 -17.78
N THR A 267 -23.26 -15.39 -18.16
CA THR A 267 -23.35 -14.80 -19.49
C THR A 267 -22.97 -13.33 -19.45
N HIS A 268 -22.71 -12.72 -20.61
CA HIS A 268 -22.45 -11.29 -20.70
C HIS A 268 -23.73 -10.45 -20.63
N ASN A 269 -24.88 -11.04 -20.96
CA ASN A 269 -26.19 -10.41 -20.97
C ASN A 269 -27.23 -11.39 -20.42
N GLY A 270 -28.35 -10.90 -19.90
CA GLY A 270 -29.44 -11.69 -19.35
C GLY A 270 -29.97 -11.11 -18.05
N ILE A 271 -30.40 -11.97 -17.16
CA ILE A 271 -30.91 -11.58 -15.84
C ILE A 271 -29.73 -11.31 -14.88
N PRO A 272 -29.63 -10.14 -14.26
CA PRO A 272 -28.60 -9.83 -13.28
C PRO A 272 -28.60 -10.84 -12.13
N PHE A 273 -27.41 -11.38 -11.82
CA PHE A 273 -27.23 -12.31 -10.72
C PHE A 273 -26.39 -11.67 -9.62
N ILE A 274 -27.08 -11.20 -8.59
CA ILE A 274 -26.49 -10.44 -7.49
C ILE A 274 -25.80 -11.41 -6.53
N ARG A 275 -24.50 -11.20 -6.36
CA ARG A 275 -23.65 -11.94 -5.42
C ARG A 275 -23.35 -11.06 -4.20
N SER A 276 -22.88 -11.65 -3.11
CA SER A 276 -22.55 -10.92 -1.88
C SER A 276 -21.58 -9.75 -2.10
N GLN A 277 -20.71 -9.81 -3.10
CA GLN A 277 -19.82 -8.70 -3.45
C GLN A 277 -20.53 -7.49 -4.05
N ASN A 278 -21.69 -7.72 -4.67
CA ASN A 278 -22.50 -6.66 -5.28
C ASN A 278 -23.38 -5.92 -4.24
N VAL A 279 -23.59 -6.51 -3.05
CA VAL A 279 -24.34 -5.86 -1.96
C VAL A 279 -23.35 -5.10 -1.08
N LEU A 280 -23.44 -3.78 -1.13
CA LEU A 280 -22.66 -2.87 -0.30
C LEU A 280 -23.53 -2.35 0.85
N TYR A 281 -22.98 -1.52 1.71
CA TYR A 281 -23.79 -0.77 2.66
C TYR A 281 -24.59 0.31 1.92
N TYR A 282 -25.90 0.29 2.03
CA TYR A 282 -26.86 1.25 1.46
C TYR A 282 -27.03 1.21 -0.08
N SER A 283 -26.24 0.47 -0.82
CA SER A 283 -26.25 0.47 -2.29
C SER A 283 -25.91 -0.89 -2.89
N LEU A 284 -26.27 -1.07 -4.17
CA LEU A 284 -25.82 -2.18 -4.98
C LEU A 284 -24.70 -1.70 -5.93
N ASP A 285 -23.63 -2.50 -6.05
CA ASP A 285 -22.63 -2.36 -7.09
C ASP A 285 -23.03 -3.25 -8.29
N LEU A 286 -23.55 -2.62 -9.32
CA LEU A 286 -24.00 -3.29 -10.54
C LEU A 286 -22.95 -3.27 -11.65
N ASP A 287 -21.81 -2.58 -11.49
CA ASP A 287 -20.75 -2.51 -12.51
C ASP A 287 -20.05 -3.86 -12.71
N ASP A 288 -19.91 -4.66 -11.63
CA ASP A 288 -19.33 -6.03 -11.66
C ASP A 288 -20.41 -7.11 -11.48
N VAL A 289 -21.65 -6.86 -11.91
CA VAL A 289 -22.70 -7.88 -11.85
C VAL A 289 -22.50 -8.89 -12.98
N VAL A 290 -22.70 -10.17 -12.69
CA VAL A 290 -22.75 -11.23 -13.69
C VAL A 290 -24.21 -11.53 -14.05
N TYR A 291 -24.43 -12.15 -15.19
CA TYR A 291 -25.78 -12.45 -15.67
C TYR A 291 -26.00 -13.94 -15.77
N ILE A 292 -27.26 -14.36 -15.68
CA ILE A 292 -27.72 -15.74 -15.90
C ILE A 292 -28.77 -15.76 -17.00
N THR A 293 -28.99 -16.92 -17.60
CA THR A 293 -30.03 -17.09 -18.62
C THR A 293 -31.43 -17.11 -17.99
N ASP A 294 -32.46 -16.80 -18.78
CA ASP A 294 -33.85 -16.89 -18.36
C ASP A 294 -34.21 -18.29 -17.84
N GLU A 295 -33.72 -19.35 -18.49
CA GLU A 295 -33.94 -20.71 -18.03
C GLU A 295 -33.39 -21.00 -16.62
N ILE A 296 -32.24 -20.45 -16.32
CA ILE A 296 -31.63 -20.58 -14.98
C ILE A 296 -32.47 -19.78 -13.99
N ASN A 297 -32.87 -18.57 -14.36
CA ASN A 297 -33.69 -17.72 -13.52
C ASN A 297 -35.08 -18.34 -13.22
N GLU A 298 -35.69 -18.98 -14.20
CA GLU A 298 -36.96 -19.71 -14.02
C GLU A 298 -36.82 -20.91 -13.06
N LYS A 299 -35.72 -21.68 -13.19
CA LYS A 299 -35.41 -22.75 -12.22
C LYS A 299 -35.17 -22.23 -10.80
N MET A 300 -34.84 -20.97 -10.66
CA MET A 300 -34.62 -20.26 -9.40
C MET A 300 -35.79 -19.32 -9.08
N SER A 301 -37.01 -19.61 -9.54
CA SER A 301 -38.19 -18.75 -9.41
C SER A 301 -38.49 -18.26 -7.98
N ARG A 302 -38.17 -19.06 -6.97
CA ARG A 302 -38.36 -18.72 -5.56
C ARG A 302 -37.51 -17.53 -5.11
N THR A 303 -36.37 -17.28 -5.74
CA THR A 303 -35.39 -16.25 -5.35
C THR A 303 -35.24 -15.16 -6.40
N GLN A 304 -36.22 -15.06 -7.31
CA GLN A 304 -36.35 -13.89 -8.16
C GLN A 304 -36.69 -12.68 -7.30
N THR A 305 -35.89 -11.62 -7.47
CA THR A 305 -36.10 -10.38 -6.73
C THR A 305 -37.26 -9.58 -7.33
N GLN A 306 -37.84 -8.75 -6.49
CA GLN A 306 -38.81 -7.73 -6.88
C GLN A 306 -38.25 -6.36 -6.48
N THR A 307 -38.72 -5.32 -7.13
CA THR A 307 -38.45 -3.94 -6.73
C THR A 307 -38.74 -3.77 -5.25
N ASN A 308 -37.87 -3.06 -4.52
CA ASN A 308 -37.97 -2.82 -3.09
C ASN A 308 -37.65 -4.03 -2.19
N ASP A 309 -37.30 -5.18 -2.72
CA ASP A 309 -36.75 -6.26 -1.90
C ASP A 309 -35.47 -5.79 -1.21
N VAL A 310 -35.37 -6.01 0.10
CA VAL A 310 -34.17 -5.73 0.88
C VAL A 310 -33.24 -6.94 0.79
N LEU A 311 -31.99 -6.72 0.42
CA LEU A 311 -30.93 -7.71 0.29
C LEU A 311 -29.97 -7.62 1.45
N LEU A 312 -29.76 -8.73 2.16
CA LEU A 312 -28.86 -8.83 3.30
C LEU A 312 -27.81 -9.91 3.05
N ASN A 313 -26.54 -9.57 3.14
CA ASN A 313 -25.46 -10.55 3.12
C ASN A 313 -25.43 -11.36 4.41
N ILE A 314 -25.49 -12.69 4.29
CA ILE A 314 -25.68 -13.59 5.43
C ILE A 314 -24.48 -14.48 5.72
N THR A 315 -23.39 -14.42 4.91
CA THR A 315 -22.21 -15.25 5.11
C THR A 315 -20.91 -14.53 4.69
N GLY A 316 -19.79 -14.94 5.31
CA GLY A 316 -18.44 -14.50 4.94
C GLY A 316 -18.10 -13.07 5.35
N ALA A 317 -16.98 -12.54 4.84
CA ALA A 317 -16.44 -11.24 5.23
C ALA A 317 -17.36 -10.02 4.96
N SER A 318 -18.40 -10.21 4.15
CA SER A 318 -19.40 -9.16 3.83
C SER A 318 -20.70 -9.31 4.61
N ILE A 319 -20.75 -10.21 5.60
CA ILE A 319 -21.95 -10.43 6.43
C ILE A 319 -22.47 -9.12 7.03
N GLY A 320 -23.80 -8.93 6.99
CA GLY A 320 -24.44 -7.73 7.50
C GLY A 320 -24.59 -6.58 6.49
N ARG A 321 -23.87 -6.56 5.37
CA ARG A 321 -24.10 -5.53 4.34
C ARG A 321 -25.53 -5.65 3.81
N CYS A 322 -26.21 -4.51 3.72
CA CYS A 322 -27.61 -4.45 3.37
C CYS A 322 -27.86 -3.32 2.37
N ALA A 323 -28.64 -3.64 1.34
CA ALA A 323 -29.15 -2.70 0.34
C ALA A 323 -30.55 -3.13 -0.08
N TYR A 324 -31.17 -2.43 -1.00
CA TYR A 324 -32.47 -2.83 -1.57
C TYR A 324 -32.41 -2.78 -3.11
N ILE A 325 -33.34 -3.49 -3.76
CA ILE A 325 -33.51 -3.49 -5.20
C ILE A 325 -34.13 -2.15 -5.63
N PRO A 326 -33.42 -1.33 -6.43
CA PRO A 326 -33.91 -0.04 -6.88
C PRO A 326 -34.97 -0.18 -7.99
N ASP A 327 -35.76 0.87 -8.21
CA ASP A 327 -36.86 0.89 -9.18
C ASP A 327 -36.43 0.63 -10.62
N ASN A 328 -35.19 0.94 -10.98
CA ASN A 328 -34.64 0.72 -12.32
C ASN A 328 -34.10 -0.69 -12.56
N LEU A 329 -34.20 -1.59 -11.57
CA LEU A 329 -33.81 -3.00 -11.68
C LEU A 329 -35.05 -3.90 -11.55
N GLU A 330 -35.73 -4.13 -12.68
CA GLU A 330 -37.03 -4.82 -12.70
C GLU A 330 -36.93 -6.27 -12.20
N GLN A 331 -35.89 -6.98 -12.58
CA GLN A 331 -35.70 -8.39 -12.23
C GLN A 331 -34.22 -8.72 -12.01
N ALA A 332 -33.94 -9.48 -10.97
CA ALA A 332 -32.63 -10.09 -10.71
C ALA A 332 -32.80 -11.41 -9.94
N ASN A 333 -31.72 -12.13 -9.73
CA ASN A 333 -31.68 -13.28 -8.83
C ASN A 333 -30.45 -13.16 -7.92
N VAL A 334 -30.38 -13.93 -6.85
CA VAL A 334 -29.33 -13.81 -5.84
C VAL A 334 -28.65 -15.16 -5.56
N ASN A 335 -27.39 -15.12 -5.14
CA ASN A 335 -26.67 -16.33 -4.73
C ASN A 335 -26.99 -16.74 -3.28
N GLN A 336 -26.50 -17.89 -2.83
CA GLN A 336 -26.74 -18.45 -1.49
C GLN A 336 -26.19 -17.59 -0.34
N HIS A 337 -25.40 -16.57 -0.61
CA HIS A 337 -24.81 -15.66 0.38
C HIS A 337 -25.65 -14.42 0.61
N VAL A 338 -26.70 -14.23 -0.18
CA VAL A 338 -27.62 -13.07 -0.12
C VAL A 338 -29.00 -13.56 0.27
N CYS A 339 -29.57 -12.95 1.29
CA CYS A 339 -30.94 -13.16 1.72
C CYS A 339 -31.84 -12.05 1.17
N ILE A 340 -32.96 -12.42 0.58
CA ILE A 340 -34.04 -11.51 0.19
C ILE A 340 -34.99 -11.36 1.36
N ILE A 341 -35.36 -10.12 1.67
CA ILE A 341 -36.37 -9.76 2.68
C ILE A 341 -37.38 -8.86 2.00
N ARG A 342 -38.61 -9.37 1.81
CA ARG A 342 -39.73 -8.63 1.22
C ARG A 342 -40.64 -8.15 2.32
N THR A 343 -40.75 -6.84 2.51
CA THR A 343 -41.55 -6.24 3.56
C THR A 343 -43.03 -6.21 3.23
N LYS A 344 -43.88 -6.27 4.26
CA LYS A 344 -45.29 -5.92 4.16
C LYS A 344 -45.44 -4.41 4.01
N PRO A 345 -46.59 -3.92 3.50
CA PRO A 345 -46.85 -2.47 3.32
C PRO A 345 -46.73 -1.63 4.61
N THR A 346 -46.81 -2.25 5.78
CA THR A 346 -46.68 -1.60 7.08
C THR A 346 -45.26 -1.36 7.55
N LEU A 347 -44.27 -1.90 6.84
CA LEU A 347 -42.83 -1.70 7.08
C LEU A 347 -42.16 -1.23 5.79
N LEU A 348 -41.69 0.00 5.78
CA LEU A 348 -40.97 0.54 4.61
C LEU A 348 -39.65 -0.20 4.40
N TYR A 349 -39.39 -0.66 3.19
CA TYR A 349 -38.14 -1.35 2.83
C TYR A 349 -36.90 -0.46 3.05
N LYS A 350 -37.01 0.84 2.79
CA LYS A 350 -35.93 1.82 3.05
C LYS A 350 -35.65 1.95 4.55
N TYR A 351 -36.70 2.03 5.38
CA TYR A 351 -36.56 2.05 6.83
C TYR A 351 -35.85 0.79 7.34
N LEU A 352 -36.27 -0.38 6.85
CA LEU A 352 -35.62 -1.64 7.18
C LEU A 352 -34.17 -1.67 6.72
N SER A 353 -33.86 -1.24 5.49
CA SER A 353 -32.49 -1.22 4.95
C SER A 353 -31.58 -0.32 5.77
N LEU A 354 -32.01 0.89 6.12
CA LEU A 354 -31.27 1.82 6.98
C LEU A 354 -31.05 1.24 8.38
N TYR A 355 -32.09 0.64 8.96
CA TYR A 355 -32.04 0.01 10.27
C TYR A 355 -31.07 -1.16 10.33
N LEU A 356 -31.10 -2.07 9.34
CA LEU A 356 -30.19 -3.20 9.26
C LEU A 356 -28.72 -2.77 9.13
N ASN A 357 -28.47 -1.62 8.52
CA ASN A 357 -27.12 -1.03 8.43
C ASN A 357 -26.73 -0.21 9.69
N SER A 358 -27.63 -0.05 10.67
CA SER A 358 -27.33 0.70 11.90
C SER A 358 -26.27 -0.02 12.75
N PRO A 359 -25.44 0.74 13.49
CA PRO A 359 -24.36 0.16 14.29
C PRO A 359 -24.82 -0.87 15.32
N ALA A 360 -26.00 -0.70 15.88
CA ALA A 360 -26.55 -1.63 16.87
C ALA A 360 -26.91 -2.97 16.25
N ILE A 361 -27.56 -2.96 15.09
CA ILE A 361 -27.89 -4.20 14.36
C ILE A 361 -26.64 -4.85 13.79
N GLN A 362 -25.69 -4.08 13.29
CA GLN A 362 -24.42 -4.63 12.84
C GLN A 362 -23.65 -5.34 13.97
N ARG A 363 -23.65 -4.80 15.19
CA ARG A 363 -23.10 -5.48 16.36
C ARG A 363 -23.88 -6.75 16.73
N LEU A 364 -25.21 -6.73 16.64
CA LEU A 364 -26.06 -7.90 16.88
C LEU A 364 -25.75 -9.02 15.85
N ILE A 365 -25.69 -8.68 14.57
CA ILE A 365 -25.33 -9.59 13.48
C ILE A 365 -23.97 -10.21 13.73
N GLN A 366 -22.96 -9.40 14.06
CA GLN A 366 -21.63 -9.86 14.37
C GLN A 366 -21.60 -10.82 15.59
N LYS A 367 -22.35 -10.50 16.64
CA LYS A 367 -22.49 -11.38 17.83
C LYS A 367 -23.10 -12.74 17.45
N TRP A 368 -24.13 -12.74 16.61
CA TRP A 368 -24.81 -13.97 16.20
C TRP A 368 -23.99 -14.83 15.22
N SER A 369 -23.14 -14.21 14.41
CA SER A 369 -22.30 -14.91 13.43
C SER A 369 -21.01 -15.50 14.01
N SER A 370 -20.48 -14.93 15.10
CA SER A 370 -19.17 -15.27 15.65
C SER A 370 -19.08 -16.58 16.45
N GLY A 371 -20.16 -17.35 16.58
CA GLY A 371 -20.23 -18.62 17.35
C GLY A 371 -20.20 -19.91 16.51
N ALA A 372 -20.14 -19.84 15.18
CA ALA A 372 -20.20 -20.99 14.30
C ALA A 372 -18.87 -21.23 13.57
N THR A 373 -18.60 -22.49 13.19
CA THR A 373 -17.40 -22.90 12.41
C THR A 373 -17.30 -22.17 11.06
N ARG A 374 -18.38 -21.58 10.58
CA ARG A 374 -18.44 -20.61 9.46
C ARG A 374 -19.37 -19.49 9.89
N GLU A 375 -18.87 -18.26 9.85
CA GLU A 375 -19.66 -17.05 10.11
C GLU A 375 -20.85 -17.01 9.16
N ALA A 376 -22.06 -17.20 9.70
CA ALA A 376 -23.28 -17.21 8.93
C ALA A 376 -24.49 -16.85 9.80
N LEU A 377 -25.44 -16.10 9.23
CA LEU A 377 -26.78 -15.86 9.81
C LEU A 377 -27.76 -16.89 9.29
N THR A 378 -28.54 -17.46 10.17
CA THR A 378 -29.66 -18.33 9.81
C THR A 378 -30.91 -17.50 9.50
N LEU A 379 -31.80 -18.05 8.66
CA LEU A 379 -33.10 -17.39 8.37
C LEU A 379 -33.96 -17.22 9.63
N SER A 380 -33.80 -18.10 10.63
CA SER A 380 -34.49 -17.96 11.93
C SER A 380 -33.97 -16.73 12.69
N GLN A 381 -32.67 -16.54 12.76
CA GLN A 381 -32.08 -15.35 13.38
C GLN A 381 -32.53 -14.06 12.66
N ILE A 382 -32.59 -14.07 11.33
CA ILE A 382 -33.09 -12.90 10.57
C ILE A 382 -34.52 -12.61 10.92
N ARG A 383 -35.41 -13.63 11.05
CA ARG A 383 -36.79 -13.45 11.46
C ARG A 383 -36.91 -12.88 12.86
N SER A 384 -36.01 -13.21 13.76
CA SER A 384 -36.03 -12.73 15.15
C SER A 384 -35.33 -11.37 15.35
N ILE A 385 -34.82 -10.73 14.27
CA ILE A 385 -34.27 -9.36 14.40
C ILE A 385 -35.36 -8.45 15.00
N PRO A 386 -35.10 -7.79 16.13
CA PRO A 386 -36.04 -6.84 16.72
C PRO A 386 -36.03 -5.54 15.92
N ILE A 387 -37.22 -5.05 15.57
CA ILE A 387 -37.44 -3.80 14.83
C ILE A 387 -38.18 -2.80 15.71
N PRO A 388 -37.75 -1.54 15.84
CA PRO A 388 -38.51 -0.49 16.51
C PRO A 388 -39.58 0.03 15.54
N MET A 389 -40.81 -0.39 15.75
CA MET A 389 -41.95 -0.06 14.88
C MET A 389 -42.66 1.20 15.34
N CYS A 390 -42.68 2.20 14.47
CA CYS A 390 -43.47 3.40 14.55
C CYS A 390 -44.58 3.43 13.47
N SER A 391 -45.35 4.50 13.38
CA SER A 391 -46.35 4.70 12.31
C SER A 391 -45.67 4.77 10.93
N LEU A 392 -46.43 4.50 9.87
CA LEU A 392 -45.91 4.53 8.51
C LEU A 392 -45.43 5.95 8.13
N GLU A 393 -46.19 6.96 8.51
CA GLU A 393 -45.84 8.37 8.28
C GLU A 393 -44.53 8.75 8.99
N GLU A 394 -44.32 8.23 10.19
CA GLU A 394 -43.10 8.48 10.96
C GLU A 394 -41.89 7.73 10.34
N GLN A 395 -42.09 6.51 9.82
CA GLN A 395 -41.07 5.81 9.04
C GLN A 395 -40.68 6.61 7.78
N GLU A 396 -41.66 7.16 7.05
CA GLU A 396 -41.42 7.99 5.86
C GLU A 396 -40.59 9.24 6.20
N PHE A 397 -40.98 9.93 7.29
CA PHE A 397 -40.22 11.09 7.78
C PHE A 397 -38.77 10.73 8.11
N ILE A 398 -38.55 9.67 8.90
CA ILE A 398 -37.21 9.21 9.30
C ILE A 398 -36.39 8.85 8.06
N VAL A 399 -36.95 8.12 7.10
CA VAL A 399 -36.28 7.75 5.86
C VAL A 399 -35.91 8.99 5.05
N SER A 400 -36.82 9.92 4.86
CA SER A 400 -36.58 11.15 4.10
C SER A 400 -35.42 11.97 4.68
N GLU A 401 -35.41 12.14 6.00
CA GLU A 401 -34.37 12.89 6.70
C GLU A 401 -33.00 12.17 6.61
N LEU A 402 -32.97 10.84 6.83
CA LEU A 402 -31.77 10.06 6.72
C LEU A 402 -31.22 10.02 5.30
N GLU A 403 -32.05 9.90 4.26
CA GLU A 403 -31.60 9.95 2.85
C GLU A 403 -31.03 11.34 2.49
N SER A 404 -31.63 12.42 2.99
CA SER A 404 -31.12 13.78 2.82
C SER A 404 -29.73 13.93 3.45
N GLN A 405 -29.58 13.54 4.70
CA GLN A 405 -28.31 13.62 5.41
C GLN A 405 -27.25 12.69 4.80
N HIS A 406 -27.62 11.47 4.40
CA HIS A 406 -26.71 10.54 3.72
C HIS A 406 -26.18 11.13 2.41
N THR A 407 -27.03 11.79 1.63
CA THR A 407 -26.63 12.45 0.38
C THR A 407 -25.57 13.53 0.63
N ILE A 408 -25.76 14.37 1.66
CA ILE A 408 -24.81 15.41 2.06
C ILE A 408 -23.48 14.78 2.50
N LEU A 409 -23.53 13.72 3.29
CA LEU A 409 -22.35 13.00 3.76
C LEU A 409 -21.56 12.37 2.63
N GLU A 410 -22.21 11.70 1.70
CA GLU A 410 -21.56 11.09 0.55
C GLU A 410 -20.90 12.14 -0.38
N HIS A 411 -21.58 13.26 -0.59
CA HIS A 411 -20.97 14.38 -1.32
C HIS A 411 -19.72 14.91 -0.59
N THR A 412 -19.80 15.08 0.74
CA THR A 412 -18.68 15.54 1.56
C THR A 412 -17.52 14.54 1.56
N ARG A 413 -17.78 13.23 1.64
CA ARG A 413 -16.77 12.18 1.52
C ARG A 413 -16.01 12.24 0.18
N LYS A 414 -16.75 12.36 -0.92
CA LYS A 414 -16.16 12.50 -2.27
C LYS A 414 -15.29 13.76 -2.37
N MET A 415 -15.73 14.87 -1.78
CA MET A 415 -14.91 16.09 -1.73
C MET A 415 -13.63 15.91 -0.91
N LEU A 416 -13.70 15.24 0.23
CA LEU A 416 -12.51 14.95 1.06
C LEU A 416 -11.52 14.05 0.31
N GLU A 417 -11.98 12.99 -0.34
CA GLU A 417 -11.14 12.11 -1.15
C GLU A 417 -10.43 12.87 -2.27
N LYS A 418 -11.16 13.75 -2.96
CA LYS A 418 -10.57 14.64 -3.97
C LYS A 418 -9.48 15.55 -3.36
N LYS A 419 -9.70 16.10 -2.17
CA LYS A 419 -8.73 16.96 -1.47
C LYS A 419 -7.49 16.17 -1.02
N ILE A 420 -7.67 14.97 -0.49
CA ILE A 420 -6.55 14.08 -0.12
C ILE A 420 -5.69 13.75 -1.35
N ASN A 421 -6.31 13.43 -2.49
CA ASN A 421 -5.58 13.20 -3.74
C ASN A 421 -4.83 14.46 -4.22
N GLN A 422 -5.43 15.65 -4.08
CA GLN A 422 -4.76 16.92 -4.40
C GLN A 422 -3.52 17.17 -3.54
N ILE A 423 -3.53 16.76 -2.28
CA ILE A 423 -2.37 16.85 -1.37
C ILE A 423 -1.20 16.03 -1.90
N GLN A 424 -1.43 14.81 -2.37
CA GLN A 424 -0.37 13.99 -2.96
C GLN A 424 0.23 14.65 -4.22
N MET A 425 -0.61 15.26 -5.05
CA MET A 425 -0.14 16.04 -6.20
C MET A 425 0.65 17.28 -5.78
N LEU A 426 0.28 17.92 -4.67
CA LEU A 426 0.99 19.09 -4.14
C LEU A 426 2.40 18.69 -3.66
N LYS A 427 2.56 17.60 -2.92
CA LYS A 427 3.88 17.08 -2.52
C LYS A 427 4.78 16.84 -3.75
N GLN A 428 4.23 16.24 -4.81
CA GLN A 428 4.95 16.04 -6.06
C GLN A 428 5.32 17.35 -6.76
N SER A 429 4.42 18.34 -6.74
CA SER A 429 4.67 19.66 -7.32
C SER A 429 5.78 20.40 -6.59
N VAL A 430 5.85 20.31 -5.26
CA VAL A 430 6.94 20.89 -4.45
C VAL A 430 8.29 20.30 -4.88
N LEU A 431 8.39 18.96 -5.00
CA LEU A 431 9.62 18.30 -5.44
C LEU A 431 10.00 18.66 -6.87
N ASN A 432 9.04 18.81 -7.78
CA ASN A 432 9.32 19.25 -9.15
C ASN A 432 9.84 20.70 -9.19
N LYS A 433 9.22 21.62 -8.42
CA LYS A 433 9.72 23.00 -8.32
C LYS A 433 11.13 23.07 -7.74
N ALA A 434 11.44 22.22 -6.76
CA ALA A 434 12.79 22.08 -6.22
C ALA A 434 13.78 21.62 -7.30
N LEU A 435 13.42 20.60 -8.06
CA LEU A 435 14.26 20.05 -9.14
C LEU A 435 14.51 21.06 -10.27
N GLU A 436 13.56 21.97 -10.52
CA GLU A 436 13.64 23.01 -11.54
C GLU A 436 14.32 24.31 -11.02
N GLY A 437 14.75 24.35 -9.75
CA GLY A 437 15.33 25.53 -9.12
C GLY A 437 14.35 26.70 -8.93
N ARG A 438 13.05 26.39 -8.81
CA ARG A 438 11.95 27.37 -8.66
C ARG A 438 11.33 27.38 -7.26
N LEU A 439 11.92 26.64 -6.31
CA LEU A 439 11.37 26.52 -4.96
C LEU A 439 11.90 27.60 -4.01
N VAL A 440 13.16 27.98 -4.17
CA VAL A 440 13.83 28.98 -3.33
C VAL A 440 14.51 30.05 -4.19
N PHE A 441 14.79 31.19 -3.58
CA PHE A 441 15.57 32.25 -4.24
C PHE A 441 17.02 31.80 -4.43
N GLN A 442 17.57 32.06 -5.62
CA GLN A 442 18.96 31.79 -5.95
C GLN A 442 19.84 32.96 -5.52
N ASN A 443 20.84 32.66 -4.70
CA ASN A 443 21.80 33.67 -4.25
C ASN A 443 23.01 33.71 -5.21
N PRO A 444 23.26 34.84 -5.90
CA PRO A 444 24.40 34.93 -6.83
C PRO A 444 25.76 34.78 -6.15
N ASN A 445 25.83 34.91 -4.83
CA ASN A 445 27.08 34.78 -4.05
C ASN A 445 27.34 33.31 -3.61
N ASP A 446 26.44 32.38 -3.90
CA ASP A 446 26.71 30.96 -3.61
C ASP A 446 27.82 30.44 -4.52
N GLU A 447 28.69 29.58 -3.99
CA GLU A 447 29.68 28.87 -4.76
C GLU A 447 28.97 28.04 -5.85
N PRO A 448 29.28 28.23 -7.15
CA PRO A 448 28.65 27.45 -8.22
C PRO A 448 28.84 25.96 -8.04
N ALA A 449 27.84 25.15 -8.44
CA ALA A 449 27.90 23.70 -8.35
C ALA A 449 29.07 23.11 -9.15
N SER A 450 29.52 23.77 -10.21
CA SER A 450 30.70 23.38 -10.98
C SER A 450 31.99 23.36 -10.13
N GLU A 451 32.16 24.32 -9.21
CA GLU A 451 33.30 24.35 -8.28
C GLU A 451 33.20 23.23 -7.24
N LEU A 452 32.00 23.02 -6.66
CA LEU A 452 31.74 21.89 -5.77
C LEU A 452 32.10 20.56 -6.44
N LEU A 453 31.64 20.31 -7.66
CA LEU A 453 31.90 19.07 -8.38
C LEU A 453 33.39 18.90 -8.76
N GLN A 454 34.06 20.00 -9.10
CA GLN A 454 35.51 19.99 -9.34
C GLN A 454 36.28 19.62 -8.06
N ARG A 455 35.91 20.21 -6.90
CA ARG A 455 36.50 19.89 -5.60
C ARG A 455 36.31 18.42 -5.24
N ILE A 456 35.09 17.88 -5.37
CA ILE A 456 34.80 16.47 -5.13
C ILE A 456 35.70 15.58 -6.00
N LYS A 457 35.85 15.92 -7.27
CA LYS A 457 36.70 15.17 -8.22
C LYS A 457 38.19 15.27 -7.87
N ALA A 458 38.69 16.46 -7.53
CA ALA A 458 40.09 16.69 -7.16
C ALA A 458 40.45 15.91 -5.88
N GLU A 459 39.63 16.02 -4.83
CA GLU A 459 39.84 15.32 -3.57
C GLU A 459 39.83 13.78 -3.73
N ARG A 460 38.94 13.25 -4.60
CA ARG A 460 38.95 11.81 -4.95
C ARG A 460 40.23 11.36 -5.64
N ILE A 461 40.79 12.22 -6.51
CA ILE A 461 42.03 11.92 -7.22
C ILE A 461 43.22 11.94 -6.24
N GLU A 462 43.30 12.92 -5.35
CA GLU A 462 44.35 13.02 -4.34
C GLU A 462 44.40 11.81 -3.41
N LEU A 463 43.23 11.33 -2.96
CA LEU A 463 43.15 10.10 -2.15
C LEU A 463 43.71 8.89 -2.89
N VAL A 464 43.37 8.74 -4.17
CA VAL A 464 43.85 7.61 -4.99
C VAL A 464 45.36 7.70 -5.20
N GLN A 465 45.93 8.92 -5.26
CA GLN A 465 47.39 9.14 -5.42
C GLN A 465 48.14 9.12 -4.09
N GLY A 466 47.50 9.52 -2.97
CA GLY A 466 48.11 9.61 -1.63
C GLY A 466 48.11 8.31 -0.82
N GLU A 467 47.43 7.27 -1.25
CA GLU A 467 47.48 5.96 -0.55
C GLU A 467 48.89 5.32 -0.68
N PRO A 468 49.53 4.95 0.45
CA PRO A 468 50.83 4.29 0.39
C PRO A 468 50.74 2.99 -0.42
N LYS A 469 51.75 2.72 -1.25
CA LYS A 469 51.86 1.54 -2.12
C LYS A 469 51.58 0.20 -1.41
N ILE A 470 51.72 0.14 -0.08
CA ILE A 470 51.45 -1.05 0.75
C ILE A 470 49.95 -1.42 0.75
N LYS A 471 49.02 -0.46 0.79
CA LYS A 471 47.58 -0.74 0.66
C LYS A 471 47.17 -1.11 -0.76
N LYS A 472 47.86 -0.51 -1.79
CA LYS A 472 47.66 -0.90 -3.19
C LYS A 472 48.07 -2.34 -3.45
N VAL A 473 49.13 -2.82 -2.78
CA VAL A 473 49.57 -4.22 -2.89
C VAL A 473 48.53 -5.17 -2.27
N LYS A 474 47.99 -4.86 -1.11
CA LYS A 474 46.92 -5.68 -0.45
C LYS A 474 45.61 -5.67 -1.25
N ILE A 475 45.17 -4.49 -1.70
CA ILE A 475 43.99 -4.33 -2.58
C ILE A 475 44.25 -4.96 -3.96
N LYS A 476 45.51 -4.90 -4.47
CA LYS A 476 45.88 -5.52 -5.74
C LYS A 476 45.97 -7.05 -5.62
N ILE A 477 46.38 -7.57 -4.47
CA ILE A 477 46.37 -9.01 -4.18
C ILE A 477 44.93 -9.50 -4.05
N GLU A 478 44.06 -8.81 -3.29
CA GLU A 478 42.63 -9.16 -3.20
C GLU A 478 41.91 -8.98 -4.54
N LYS A 479 42.25 -7.95 -5.35
CA LYS A 479 41.74 -7.81 -6.73
C LYS A 479 42.33 -8.81 -7.71
N MET A 480 43.58 -9.22 -7.57
CA MET A 480 44.16 -10.26 -8.44
C MET A 480 43.55 -11.64 -8.18
N GLU A 481 43.14 -11.94 -6.94
CA GLU A 481 42.46 -13.21 -6.63
C GLU A 481 40.98 -13.24 -7.10
N ARG A 482 40.38 -12.07 -7.41
CA ARG A 482 38.98 -11.95 -7.85
C ARG A 482 38.84 -11.46 -9.31
N THR A 483 39.74 -11.86 -10.17
CA THR A 483 39.70 -11.52 -11.61
C THR A 483 38.98 -12.58 -12.45
N LYS A 484 38.61 -13.70 -11.84
CA LYS A 484 38.02 -14.83 -12.54
C LYS A 484 36.58 -14.57 -12.94
N SER A 485 36.25 -14.96 -14.16
CA SER A 485 34.87 -14.96 -14.64
C SER A 485 34.04 -16.03 -13.92
N VAL A 486 32.73 -15.91 -13.99
CA VAL A 486 31.81 -16.94 -13.47
C VAL A 486 32.07 -18.30 -14.11
N LEU A 487 32.37 -18.31 -15.41
CA LEU A 487 32.69 -19.51 -16.17
C LEU A 487 34.02 -20.16 -15.71
N ASP A 488 35.03 -19.34 -15.44
CA ASP A 488 36.35 -19.85 -15.00
C ASP A 488 36.26 -20.48 -13.61
N LEU A 489 35.52 -19.86 -12.70
CA LEU A 489 35.26 -20.41 -11.37
C LEU A 489 34.51 -21.74 -11.41
N LEU A 490 33.54 -21.86 -12.31
CA LEU A 490 32.80 -23.11 -12.50
C LEU A 490 33.65 -24.21 -13.14
N LYS A 491 34.65 -23.85 -14.02
CA LYS A 491 35.59 -24.80 -14.60
C LYS A 491 36.57 -25.35 -13.56
N GLU A 492 37.02 -24.54 -12.64
CA GLU A 492 37.95 -24.93 -11.59
C GLU A 492 37.29 -25.66 -10.41
N ALA A 493 35.97 -25.54 -10.29
CA ALA A 493 35.22 -26.11 -9.17
C ALA A 493 35.19 -27.66 -9.26
N GLN A 494 35.70 -28.31 -8.23
CA GLN A 494 35.66 -29.79 -8.12
C GLN A 494 34.28 -30.30 -7.69
N LYS A 495 33.38 -29.41 -7.22
CA LYS A 495 32.03 -29.70 -6.77
C LYS A 495 31.09 -28.55 -7.17
N PRO A 496 29.76 -28.79 -7.26
CA PRO A 496 28.80 -27.73 -7.50
C PRO A 496 28.86 -26.64 -6.43
N LEU A 497 28.86 -25.37 -6.85
CA LEU A 497 28.94 -24.19 -5.99
C LEU A 497 27.62 -23.45 -5.94
N SER A 498 27.33 -22.79 -4.83
CA SER A 498 26.17 -21.88 -4.76
C SER A 498 26.41 -20.58 -5.53
N ALA A 499 25.36 -19.95 -6.01
CA ALA A 499 25.47 -18.66 -6.70
C ALA A 499 26.19 -17.60 -5.85
N LYS A 500 26.01 -17.66 -4.51
CA LYS A 500 26.69 -16.78 -3.55
C LYS A 500 28.20 -17.01 -3.52
N GLU A 501 28.64 -18.25 -3.44
CA GLU A 501 30.08 -18.60 -3.42
C GLU A 501 30.75 -18.15 -4.70
N ILE A 502 30.11 -18.35 -5.85
CA ILE A 502 30.63 -17.94 -7.15
C ILE A 502 30.70 -16.41 -7.23
N TRP A 503 29.64 -15.71 -6.83
CA TRP A 503 29.62 -14.24 -6.82
C TRP A 503 30.75 -13.66 -5.98
N GLN A 504 30.90 -14.12 -4.75
CA GLN A 504 31.96 -13.64 -3.83
C GLN A 504 33.36 -13.86 -4.34
N GLN A 505 33.59 -14.84 -5.18
CA GLN A 505 34.91 -15.16 -5.75
C GLN A 505 35.12 -14.59 -7.17
N SER A 506 34.05 -14.15 -7.83
CA SER A 506 34.09 -13.63 -9.20
C SER A 506 34.62 -12.19 -9.27
N LYS A 507 35.03 -11.79 -10.49
CA LYS A 507 35.32 -10.38 -10.82
C LYS A 507 34.17 -9.43 -10.57
N HIS A 508 32.94 -9.94 -10.39
CA HIS A 508 31.70 -9.18 -10.13
C HIS A 508 31.31 -9.15 -8.64
N TRP A 509 32.24 -9.41 -7.74
CA TRP A 509 31.99 -9.46 -6.29
C TRP A 509 31.40 -8.16 -5.71
N ASP A 510 31.57 -7.03 -6.39
CA ASP A 510 31.08 -5.70 -6.03
C ASP A 510 29.82 -5.28 -6.80
N SER A 511 29.35 -6.10 -7.75
CA SER A 511 28.15 -5.86 -8.54
C SER A 511 27.37 -7.16 -8.80
N ILE A 512 26.29 -7.33 -8.08
CA ILE A 512 25.45 -8.53 -8.21
C ILE A 512 24.71 -8.57 -9.56
N ASP A 513 24.46 -7.42 -10.15
CA ASP A 513 23.75 -7.31 -11.43
C ASP A 513 24.64 -7.76 -12.60
N ASP A 514 25.91 -7.37 -12.57
CA ASP A 514 26.91 -7.82 -13.57
C ASP A 514 27.17 -9.32 -13.42
N PHE A 515 27.19 -9.82 -12.19
CA PHE A 515 27.25 -11.26 -11.92
C PHE A 515 26.08 -12.03 -12.55
N TYR A 516 24.84 -11.58 -12.34
CA TYR A 516 23.68 -12.23 -12.95
C TYR A 516 23.62 -12.04 -14.45
N ALA A 517 24.12 -10.93 -15.00
CA ALA A 517 24.24 -10.74 -16.44
C ALA A 517 25.21 -11.76 -17.06
N GLU A 518 26.38 -11.96 -16.45
CA GLU A 518 27.34 -12.99 -16.90
C GLU A 518 26.76 -14.40 -16.72
N LEU A 519 26.14 -14.70 -15.57
CA LEU A 519 25.51 -16.01 -15.31
C LEU A 519 24.42 -16.33 -16.35
N LYS A 520 23.65 -15.34 -16.77
CA LYS A 520 22.63 -15.49 -17.80
C LYS A 520 23.24 -15.75 -19.17
N SER A 521 24.35 -15.10 -19.50
CA SER A 521 25.03 -15.27 -20.79
C SER A 521 25.60 -16.69 -20.98
N ILE A 522 25.90 -17.39 -19.88
CA ILE A 522 26.44 -18.76 -19.89
C ILE A 522 25.42 -19.82 -19.45
N SER A 523 24.13 -19.47 -19.37
CA SER A 523 23.04 -20.35 -18.88
C SER A 523 22.95 -21.70 -19.61
N ASP A 524 23.26 -21.73 -20.91
CA ASP A 524 23.25 -22.94 -21.73
C ASP A 524 24.34 -23.94 -21.35
N SER A 525 25.41 -23.44 -20.72
CA SER A 525 26.57 -24.23 -20.29
C SER A 525 26.51 -24.68 -18.83
N ILE A 526 25.45 -24.28 -18.11
CA ILE A 526 25.32 -24.53 -16.67
C ILE A 526 24.19 -25.51 -16.40
N GLU A 527 24.44 -26.44 -15.48
CA GLU A 527 23.44 -27.30 -14.86
C GLU A 527 23.11 -26.80 -13.45
N GLN A 528 21.80 -26.79 -13.12
CA GLN A 528 21.30 -26.37 -11.81
C GLN A 528 20.81 -27.60 -11.04
N THR A 529 21.42 -27.84 -9.88
CA THR A 529 21.01 -28.92 -8.97
C THR A 529 20.37 -28.32 -7.73
N LYS A 530 19.14 -28.72 -7.42
CA LYS A 530 18.42 -28.24 -6.24
C LYS A 530 18.82 -29.06 -5.01
N SER A 531 19.48 -28.43 -4.04
CA SER A 531 19.69 -28.96 -2.69
C SER A 531 18.51 -28.62 -1.79
N LYS A 532 18.42 -29.20 -0.57
CA LYS A 532 17.34 -28.93 0.39
C LYS A 532 17.17 -27.43 0.72
N THR A 533 18.23 -26.63 0.62
CA THR A 533 18.27 -25.22 1.03
C THR A 533 18.73 -24.26 -0.06
N GLU A 534 19.38 -24.70 -1.14
CA GLU A 534 20.06 -23.85 -2.12
C GLU A 534 20.02 -24.45 -3.54
N ILE A 535 20.16 -23.60 -4.55
CA ILE A 535 20.45 -24.00 -5.92
C ILE A 535 21.96 -23.99 -6.10
N LEU A 536 22.51 -25.14 -6.46
CA LEU A 536 23.93 -25.30 -6.77
C LEU A 536 24.11 -25.29 -8.29
N LEU A 537 25.19 -24.70 -8.74
CA LEU A 537 25.56 -24.52 -10.14
C LEU A 537 26.81 -25.32 -10.45
N SER A 538 26.81 -26.02 -11.58
CA SER A 538 27.95 -26.72 -12.15
C SER A 538 27.96 -26.60 -13.68
N LEU A 539 29.06 -26.89 -14.33
CA LEU A 539 29.08 -26.97 -15.78
C LEU A 539 28.37 -28.25 -16.24
N LYS A 540 27.65 -28.15 -17.33
CA LYS A 540 27.11 -29.33 -18.03
C LYS A 540 28.32 -30.16 -18.54
N LYS A 541 28.28 -31.46 -18.31
CA LYS A 541 29.29 -32.39 -18.81
C LYS A 541 29.21 -32.56 -20.32
#